data_0897b1e828739390b6c1b32017f8b428
#
_entry.id   0897b1e828739390b6c1b32017f8b428
#
_cell.length_a   1.000
_cell.length_b   1.000
_cell.length_c   1.000
_cell.angle_alpha   90.00
_cell.angle_beta   90.00
_cell.angle_gamma   90.00
#
_symmetry.space_group_name_H-M   'P 1'
#
loop_
_entity.id
_entity.type
_entity.pdbx_description
1 polymer ?
#
loop_
_entity_poly.entity_id
_entity_poly.type
_entity_poly.pdbx_seq_one_letter_code
_entity_poly.pdbx_strand_id
1 'polypeptide(L)'
;MTVRTSRGPRRLGLSALLLVAAAFTPDLHAASLQNTDSQAYTLMITEPNRPYSTSYQIVENSQVDICFLGCTMTLLATGQTVEVGPQDAVVIDNGAMTVTSP
;
A
#
# COMPACT_ATOMS: atom_id res chain seq x y z
N MET A 1 -8.43 29.09 -37.99
CA MET A 1 -8.42 28.45 -37.78
C MET A 1 -8.22 28.13 -37.36
N THR A 2 -8.52 28.11 -37.35
CA THR A 2 -8.47 27.28 -36.85
C THR A 2 -8.09 26.74 -36.35
N VAL A 3 -8.33 26.90 -36.50
CA VAL A 3 -8.18 25.94 -35.98
C VAL A 3 -7.87 25.59 -35.47
N ARG A 4 -8.04 25.59 -35.52
CA ARG A 4 -7.99 24.90 -35.03
C ARG A 4 -7.78 24.25 -34.59
N THR A 5 -8.20 24.74 -34.89
CA THR A 5 -8.15 23.77 -34.42
C THR A 5 -7.76 23.38 -34.02
N SER A 6 -7.93 23.72 -34.36
CA SER A 6 -7.75 22.84 -33.91
C SER A 6 -7.37 22.58 -33.35
N ARG A 7 -7.52 22.86 -33.60
CA ARG A 7 -7.37 22.17 -33.05
C ARG A 7 -7.08 21.57 -32.27
N GLY A 8 -7.37 22.33 -32.74
CA GLY A 8 -7.36 21.39 -32.13
C GLY A 8 -7.06 20.96 -31.46
N PRO A 9 -7.28 20.98 -31.69
CA PRO A 9 -7.22 20.21 -30.99
C PRO A 9 -6.80 19.90 -30.56
N ARG A 10 -6.93 19.88 -30.85
CA ARG A 10 -6.79 19.14 -30.40
C ARG A 10 -6.31 18.72 -29.78
N ARG A 11 -6.37 18.84 -30.05
CA ARG A 11 -6.17 18.25 -29.46
C ARG A 11 -6.03 17.70 -28.85
N LEU A 12 -6.25 17.48 -28.97
CA LEU A 12 -6.38 16.86 -28.34
C LEU A 12 -6.26 16.18 -27.83
N GLY A 13 -6.33 16.16 -27.63
CA GLY A 13 -6.76 15.13 -27.00
C GLY A 13 -6.00 13.93 -26.79
N LEU A 14 -5.29 13.60 -27.15
CA LEU A 14 -4.61 12.53 -27.12
C LEU A 14 -3.91 12.23 -25.94
N SER A 15 -3.62 12.99 -25.20
CA SER A 15 -2.88 12.68 -24.06
C SER A 15 -3.59 11.81 -23.10
N ALA A 16 -4.82 11.84 -23.11
CA ALA A 16 -5.56 11.05 -22.19
C ALA A 16 -5.26 9.58 -22.30
N LEU A 17 -4.96 9.18 -23.46
CA LEU A 17 -4.69 7.81 -23.65
C LEU A 17 -3.50 7.33 -22.94
N LEU A 18 -2.55 8.13 -22.85
CA LEU A 18 -1.34 7.75 -22.23
C LEU A 18 -1.53 7.45 -20.80
N LEU A 19 -2.38 8.21 -20.20
CA LEU A 19 -2.61 8.02 -18.82
C LEU A 19 -3.19 6.69 -18.54
N VAL A 20 -4.06 6.30 -19.37
CA VAL A 20 -4.71 5.07 -19.18
C VAL A 20 -3.75 3.94 -19.20
N ALA A 21 -2.82 4.03 -20.07
CA ALA A 21 -1.87 2.98 -20.17
C ALA A 21 -1.11 2.83 -18.88
N ALA A 22 -0.81 3.90 -18.27
CA ALA A 22 -0.09 3.84 -17.05
C ALA A 22 -0.88 3.14 -15.99
N ALA A 23 -2.15 3.24 -16.07
CA ALA A 23 -2.95 2.68 -15.03
C ALA A 23 -2.87 1.18 -14.98
N PHE A 24 -2.33 0.60 -15.99
CA PHE A 24 -2.28 -0.79 -15.96
C PHE A 24 -1.09 -1.40 -15.36
N THR A 25 -0.20 -0.66 -14.96
CA THR A 25 0.93 -1.27 -14.48
C THR A 25 0.66 -1.68 -13.16
N PRO A 26 0.67 -2.76 -12.80
CA PRO A 26 0.15 -3.23 -11.87
C PRO A 26 0.55 -3.86 -10.91
N ASP A 27 0.29 -3.94 -10.42
CA ASP A 27 0.14 -4.87 -9.74
C ASP A 27 1.20 -5.44 -9.08
N LEU A 28 2.14 -5.02 -9.04
CA LEU A 28 3.19 -5.56 -8.35
C LEU A 28 3.42 -4.83 -7.10
N HIS A 29 2.38 -4.34 -6.50
CA HIS A 29 2.53 -3.61 -5.29
C HIS A 29 2.52 -4.53 -4.11
N ALA A 30 3.40 -4.30 -3.17
CA ALA A 30 3.34 -4.93 -1.86
C ALA A 30 2.18 -4.32 -1.09
N ALA A 31 1.81 -4.93 0.01
CA ALA A 31 0.95 -4.27 0.96
C ALA A 31 1.70 -3.10 1.59
N SER A 32 0.99 -2.13 2.09
CA SER A 32 1.61 -1.00 2.77
C SER A 32 1.26 -1.03 4.24
N LEU A 33 2.21 -0.63 5.07
CA LEU A 33 2.03 -0.52 6.51
C LEU A 33 2.38 0.90 6.90
N GLN A 34 1.45 1.60 7.52
CA GLN A 34 1.66 2.97 7.95
C GLN A 34 1.43 3.09 9.44
N ASN A 35 2.35 3.71 10.13
CA ASN A 35 2.22 4.01 11.54
C ASN A 35 1.96 5.51 11.68
N THR A 36 0.76 5.88 12.08
CA THR A 36 0.41 7.28 12.27
C THR A 36 0.59 7.75 13.70
N ASP A 37 0.98 6.85 14.59
CA ASP A 37 1.19 7.21 15.98
C ASP A 37 2.56 7.83 16.21
N SER A 38 2.72 8.43 17.35
CA SER A 38 3.97 9.09 17.73
C SER A 38 4.92 8.15 18.45
N GLN A 39 4.68 6.86 18.38
CA GLN A 39 5.60 5.89 18.98
C GLN A 39 5.83 4.74 17.99
N ALA A 40 6.95 4.07 18.13
CA ALA A 40 7.29 2.93 17.30
C ALA A 40 6.55 1.69 17.80
N TYR A 41 6.30 0.75 16.90
CA TYR A 41 5.66 -0.51 17.24
C TYR A 41 6.46 -1.66 16.66
N THR A 42 6.41 -2.80 17.37
CA THR A 42 7.01 -4.03 16.86
C THR A 42 5.89 -4.99 16.44
N LEU A 43 6.04 -5.57 15.28
CA LEU A 43 5.10 -6.53 14.76
C LEU A 43 5.79 -7.86 14.49
N MET A 44 5.05 -8.94 14.64
CA MET A 44 5.50 -10.23 14.15
C MET A 44 4.80 -10.46 12.82
N ILE A 45 5.55 -10.81 11.80
CA ILE A 45 5.04 -10.98 10.46
C ILE A 45 5.28 -12.42 10.02
N THR A 46 4.21 -13.09 9.61
CA THR A 46 4.31 -14.44 9.10
C THR A 46 3.86 -14.45 7.65
N GLU A 47 4.76 -14.83 6.78
CA GLU A 47 4.47 -14.88 5.34
C GLU A 47 4.09 -16.29 4.91
N PRO A 48 3.29 -16.42 3.84
CA PRO A 48 2.76 -17.73 3.47
C PRO A 48 3.82 -18.78 3.16
N ASN A 49 4.92 -18.35 2.64
CA ASN A 49 5.96 -19.30 2.22
C ASN A 49 7.07 -19.49 3.23
N ARG A 50 6.87 -19.01 4.45
CA ARG A 50 7.90 -19.11 5.45
C ARG A 50 7.39 -19.82 6.67
N PRO A 51 8.15 -20.74 7.21
CA PRO A 51 7.70 -21.50 8.37
C PRO A 51 7.90 -20.78 9.70
N TYR A 52 8.35 -19.55 9.68
CA TYR A 52 8.64 -18.81 10.90
C TYR A 52 8.19 -17.37 10.77
N SER A 53 8.02 -16.72 11.89
CA SER A 53 7.66 -15.31 11.93
C SER A 53 8.90 -14.45 12.00
N THR A 54 8.81 -13.26 11.45
CA THR A 54 9.89 -12.29 11.47
C THR A 54 9.44 -11.07 12.25
N SER A 55 10.32 -10.55 13.08
CA SER A 55 10.04 -9.33 13.82
C SER A 55 10.36 -8.12 12.97
N TYR A 56 9.48 -7.13 12.99
CA TYR A 56 9.70 -5.88 12.27
C TYR A 56 9.28 -4.70 13.13
N GLN A 57 10.11 -3.68 13.18
CA GLN A 57 9.79 -2.48 13.93
C GLN A 57 9.46 -1.35 12.96
N ILE A 58 8.29 -0.72 13.12
CA ILE A 58 7.93 0.44 12.34
C ILE A 58 8.02 1.67 13.24
N VAL A 59 8.82 2.64 12.82
CA VAL A 59 9.02 3.83 13.63
C VAL A 59 7.82 4.76 13.51
N GLU A 60 7.78 5.76 14.38
CA GLU A 60 6.65 6.67 14.41
C GLU A 60 6.51 7.44 13.10
N ASN A 61 5.30 7.73 12.73
CA ASN A 61 4.97 8.56 11.57
C ASN A 61 5.67 8.11 10.28
N SER A 62 5.70 6.81 10.04
CA SER A 62 6.39 6.28 8.87
C SER A 62 5.52 5.30 8.11
N GLN A 63 5.95 4.97 6.90
CA GLN A 63 5.25 4.03 6.04
C GLN A 63 6.27 3.14 5.36
N VAL A 64 5.92 1.89 5.15
CA VAL A 64 6.79 0.93 4.50
C VAL A 64 5.95 0.01 3.63
N ASP A 65 6.51 -0.46 2.53
CA ASP A 65 5.90 -1.49 1.71
C ASP A 65 6.43 -2.83 2.17
N ILE A 66 5.53 -3.76 2.38
CA ILE A 66 5.89 -5.02 3.00
C ILE A 66 4.87 -6.09 2.60
N CYS A 67 5.22 -7.34 2.74
CA CYS A 67 4.29 -8.44 2.46
C CYS A 67 3.85 -8.51 1.00
N PHE A 68 4.79 -8.73 0.09
CA PHE A 68 4.47 -8.81 -1.32
C PHE A 68 3.45 -9.89 -1.66
N LEU A 69 3.42 -10.97 -0.92
CA LEU A 69 2.49 -12.06 -1.18
C LEU A 69 1.39 -12.16 -0.13
N GLY A 70 1.25 -11.09 0.65
CA GLY A 70 0.34 -11.13 1.78
C GLY A 70 1.04 -11.68 3.01
N CYS A 71 0.45 -11.50 4.15
CA CYS A 71 1.02 -11.99 5.40
C CYS A 71 0.01 -11.88 6.53
N THR A 72 0.40 -12.44 7.67
CA THR A 72 -0.33 -12.23 8.91
C THR A 72 0.53 -11.34 9.78
N MET A 73 -0.03 -10.28 10.31
CA MET A 73 0.68 -9.35 11.18
C MET A 73 0.09 -9.38 12.58
N THR A 74 0.96 -9.44 13.58
CA THR A 74 0.55 -9.34 14.98
C THR A 74 1.25 -8.15 15.62
N LEU A 75 0.48 -7.23 16.17
CA LEU A 75 1.01 -6.08 16.86
C LEU A 75 1.33 -6.48 18.29
N LEU A 76 2.60 -6.48 18.65
CA LEU A 76 2.98 -7.03 19.95
C LEU A 76 2.43 -6.25 21.12
N ALA A 77 2.26 -4.96 20.97
CA ALA A 77 1.78 -4.13 22.08
C ALA A 77 0.39 -4.53 22.54
N THR A 78 -0.45 -5.04 21.66
CA THR A 78 -1.83 -5.35 22.02
C THR A 78 -2.19 -6.80 21.76
N GLY A 79 -1.39 -7.50 20.99
CA GLY A 79 -1.72 -8.87 20.59
C GLY A 79 -2.68 -8.93 19.40
N GLN A 80 -3.06 -7.80 18.84
CA GLN A 80 -3.96 -7.79 17.69
C GLN A 80 -3.32 -8.47 16.49
N THR A 81 -4.05 -9.34 15.83
CA THR A 81 -3.57 -10.04 14.64
C THR A 81 -4.50 -9.76 13.48
N VAL A 82 -3.95 -9.45 12.32
CA VAL A 82 -4.72 -9.21 11.12
C VAL A 82 -4.15 -9.99 9.95
N GLU A 83 -5.02 -10.35 9.02
CA GLU A 83 -4.62 -10.97 7.77
C GLU A 83 -4.50 -9.89 6.72
N VAL A 84 -3.38 -9.85 6.03
CA VAL A 84 -3.07 -8.81 5.06
C VAL A 84 -2.86 -9.45 3.71
N GLY A 85 -3.67 -9.07 2.73
CA GLY A 85 -3.48 -9.55 1.37
C GLY A 85 -2.47 -8.69 0.62
N PRO A 86 -2.03 -9.16 -0.54
CA PRO A 86 -1.16 -8.34 -1.38
C PRO A 86 -1.92 -7.07 -1.73
N GLN A 87 -1.27 -5.95 -1.69
CA GLN A 87 -1.86 -4.65 -2.05
C GLN A 87 -2.83 -4.07 -1.02
N ASP A 88 -3.03 -4.73 0.11
CA ASP A 88 -3.83 -4.15 1.18
C ASP A 88 -3.05 -3.03 1.86
N ALA A 89 -3.78 -2.12 2.48
CA ALA A 89 -3.17 -1.06 3.28
C ALA A 89 -3.49 -1.29 4.74
N VAL A 90 -2.46 -1.25 5.58
CA VAL A 90 -2.61 -1.40 7.02
C VAL A 90 -2.21 -0.09 7.67
N VAL A 91 -3.05 0.43 8.53
CA VAL A 91 -2.76 1.67 9.25
C VAL A 91 -2.81 1.39 10.74
N ILE A 92 -1.77 1.79 11.46
CA ILE A 92 -1.74 1.75 12.91
C ILE A 92 -2.12 3.13 13.40
N ASP A 93 -3.19 3.20 14.17
CA ASP A 93 -3.66 4.46 14.71
C ASP A 93 -4.20 4.19 16.10
N ASN A 94 -3.71 4.93 17.09
CA ASN A 94 -4.07 4.74 18.49
C ASN A 94 -3.87 3.30 18.94
N GLY A 95 -2.79 2.69 18.51
CA GLY A 95 -2.43 1.35 18.93
C GLY A 95 -3.28 0.25 18.33
N ALA A 96 -4.02 0.51 17.27
CA ALA A 96 -4.84 -0.49 16.62
C ALA A 96 -4.56 -0.51 15.13
N MET A 97 -4.58 -1.70 14.54
CA MET A 97 -4.39 -1.87 13.10
C MET A 97 -5.73 -1.95 12.39
N THR A 98 -5.84 -1.27 11.26
CA THR A 98 -6.99 -1.34 10.38
C THR A 98 -6.49 -1.75 9.00
N VAL A 99 -7.14 -2.72 8.37
CA VAL A 99 -6.75 -3.21 7.06
C VAL A 99 -7.80 -2.76 6.04
N THR A 100 -7.34 -2.18 4.95
CA THR A 100 -8.21 -1.75 3.87
C THR A 100 -7.75 -2.41 2.59
N SER A 101 -8.66 -3.05 1.88
CA SER A 101 -8.36 -3.66 0.59
C SER A 101 -8.56 -2.64 -0.53
N PRO A 102 -7.86 -2.78 -1.64
CA PRO A 102 -7.98 -1.83 -2.74
C PRO A 102 -9.36 -1.85 -3.41
#